data_8a264fd496e2cdeb3481dac37dad7c29
#
_entry.id   8a264fd496e2cdeb3481dac37dad7c29
#
_cell.length_a   1.000
_cell.length_b   1.000
_cell.length_c   1.000
_cell.angle_alpha   90.00
_cell.angle_beta   90.00
_cell.angle_gamma   90.00
#
_symmetry.space_group_name_H-M   'P 1'
#
loop_
_entity.id
_entity.type
_entity.pdbx_description
1 polymer ?
#
loop_
_entity_poly.entity_id
_entity_poly.type
_entity_poly.pdbx_seq_one_letter_code
_entity_poly.pdbx_strand_id
1 'polypeptide(L)'
;RQRQMCIRDRKKIMLVFGTRPEAIKMAPLVKEFQKYPEEFKTIVCVTGQHREMLDQVLHIFEIIPDYDLNIMKSGQDLYDITSRVLLELRSVLIEAKPDVVLVHGDTTTSMAASLAAFYAQIPVCHVEAGLRTHNIYSPWPEEMNRQITSRIAVFHFAPTELSRRNLQREGVADGNIYVVGNTVIDALHLVLEQIGVRKDIEKNIQFVLERVGIPLSLLSLWKSGERKMVLITGHRRENFGEGFIHCLLYTSPS
;
A
#
# COMPACT_ATOMS: atom_id res chain seq x y z
N ARG A 1 -12.25 -36.30 -21.92
CA ARG A 1 -13.15 -35.13 -21.68
C ARG A 1 -12.39 -34.17 -20.77
N GLN A 2 -11.70 -33.20 -21.34
CA GLN A 2 -11.17 -32.05 -20.61
C GLN A 2 -12.39 -31.32 -20.02
N ARG A 3 -12.47 -31.23 -18.69
CA ARG A 3 -13.38 -30.29 -18.01
C ARG A 3 -12.97 -28.89 -18.46
N GLN A 4 -13.73 -28.27 -19.34
CA GLN A 4 -13.77 -26.83 -19.43
C GLN A 4 -14.21 -26.32 -18.04
N MET A 5 -13.24 -26.00 -17.19
CA MET A 5 -13.50 -25.27 -15.95
C MET A 5 -14.12 -23.94 -16.34
N CYS A 6 -15.36 -23.77 -15.95
CA CYS A 6 -16.15 -22.60 -16.28
C CYS A 6 -15.45 -21.38 -15.66
N ILE A 7 -15.02 -20.43 -16.50
CA ILE A 7 -14.48 -19.11 -16.10
C ILE A 7 -15.41 -18.39 -15.09
N ARG A 8 -16.61 -18.92 -14.89
CA ARG A 8 -17.66 -18.37 -14.01
C ARG A 8 -17.41 -18.57 -12.51
N ASP A 9 -16.49 -19.46 -12.11
CA ASP A 9 -16.31 -19.84 -10.68
C ASP A 9 -15.14 -19.11 -9.99
N ARG A 10 -14.33 -18.34 -10.75
CA ARG A 10 -13.21 -17.60 -10.16
C ARG A 10 -13.69 -16.39 -9.38
N LYS A 11 -13.21 -16.25 -8.13
CA LYS A 11 -13.49 -15.06 -7.33
C LYS A 11 -12.75 -13.84 -7.87
N LYS A 12 -13.47 -12.75 -8.09
CA LYS A 12 -12.92 -11.48 -8.55
C LYS A 12 -12.48 -10.66 -7.35
N ILE A 13 -11.18 -10.50 -7.20
CA ILE A 13 -10.57 -9.74 -6.11
C ILE A 13 -10.10 -8.40 -6.69
N MET A 14 -10.67 -7.28 -6.24
CA MET A 14 -10.24 -5.96 -6.65
C MET A 14 -9.38 -5.32 -5.55
N LEU A 15 -8.16 -4.92 -5.90
CA LEU A 15 -7.27 -4.18 -5.02
C LEU A 15 -7.26 -2.71 -5.44
N VAL A 16 -7.63 -1.81 -4.52
CA VAL A 16 -7.72 -0.37 -4.78
C VAL A 16 -6.67 0.37 -3.95
N PHE A 17 -5.83 1.16 -4.61
CA PHE A 17 -4.83 2.00 -3.96
C PHE A 17 -4.45 3.21 -4.83
N GLY A 18 -3.88 4.25 -4.23
CA GLY A 18 -3.64 5.51 -4.96
C GLY A 18 -2.32 6.19 -4.66
N THR A 19 -1.63 5.79 -3.60
CA THR A 19 -0.37 6.40 -3.17
C THR A 19 0.79 5.42 -3.25
N ARG A 20 2.03 5.95 -3.27
CA ARG A 20 3.23 5.13 -3.26
C ARG A 20 3.31 4.16 -2.06
N PRO A 21 3.07 4.60 -0.82
CA PRO A 21 3.12 3.70 0.33
C PRO A 21 2.09 2.56 0.26
N GLU A 22 0.87 2.85 -0.21
CA GLU A 22 -0.13 1.82 -0.43
C GLU A 22 0.31 0.82 -1.50
N ALA A 23 0.80 1.32 -2.64
CA ALA A 23 1.26 0.47 -3.75
C ALA A 23 2.37 -0.50 -3.32
N ILE A 24 3.37 -0.03 -2.54
CA ILE A 24 4.45 -0.87 -2.01
C ILE A 24 3.87 -2.03 -1.19
N LYS A 25 2.90 -1.75 -0.33
CA LYS A 25 2.33 -2.73 0.60
C LYS A 25 1.25 -3.62 -0.04
N MET A 26 0.60 -3.15 -1.12
CA MET A 26 -0.39 -3.92 -1.88
C MET A 26 0.24 -4.78 -2.97
N ALA A 27 1.42 -4.43 -3.47
CA ALA A 27 2.11 -5.18 -4.52
C ALA A 27 2.32 -6.67 -4.18
N PRO A 28 2.76 -7.05 -2.96
CA PRO A 28 2.86 -8.47 -2.59
C PRO A 28 1.53 -9.21 -2.72
N LEU A 29 0.42 -8.59 -2.32
CA LEU A 29 -0.92 -9.18 -2.43
C LEU A 29 -1.33 -9.36 -3.89
N VAL A 30 -1.08 -8.35 -4.75
CA VAL A 30 -1.33 -8.47 -6.19
C VAL A 30 -0.55 -9.67 -6.76
N LYS A 31 0.75 -9.75 -6.47
CA LYS A 31 1.62 -10.84 -6.96
C LYS A 31 1.17 -12.18 -6.42
N GLU A 32 0.76 -12.26 -5.18
CA GLU A 32 0.29 -13.53 -4.59
C GLU A 32 -1.01 -13.99 -5.23
N PHE A 33 -2.02 -13.14 -5.37
CA PHE A 33 -3.27 -13.51 -6.04
C PHE A 33 -3.05 -13.91 -7.51
N GLN A 34 -2.09 -13.28 -8.20
CA GLN A 34 -1.75 -13.61 -9.58
C GLN A 34 -1.12 -15.02 -9.74
N LYS A 35 -0.58 -15.61 -8.67
CA LYS A 35 -0.06 -16.99 -8.71
C LYS A 35 -1.18 -18.05 -8.80
N TYR A 36 -2.41 -17.68 -8.46
CA TYR A 36 -3.56 -18.60 -8.45
C TYR A 36 -4.65 -18.16 -9.45
N PRO A 37 -4.32 -18.09 -10.76
CA PRO A 37 -5.24 -17.57 -11.79
C PRO A 37 -6.48 -18.45 -12.00
N GLU A 38 -6.43 -19.72 -11.57
CA GLU A 38 -7.56 -20.64 -11.64
C GLU A 38 -8.61 -20.37 -10.55
N GLU A 39 -8.20 -19.80 -9.42
CA GLU A 39 -9.07 -19.51 -8.28
C GLU A 39 -9.51 -18.06 -8.26
N PHE A 40 -8.61 -17.13 -8.61
CA PHE A 40 -8.83 -15.70 -8.51
C PHE A 40 -8.67 -14.99 -9.86
N LYS A 41 -9.56 -14.05 -10.12
CA LYS A 41 -9.36 -12.97 -11.08
C LYS A 41 -8.92 -11.73 -10.29
N THR A 42 -7.61 -11.47 -10.31
CA THR A 42 -7.04 -10.27 -9.70
C THR A 42 -7.34 -9.05 -10.56
N ILE A 43 -7.86 -8.00 -9.95
CA ILE A 43 -8.20 -6.72 -10.62
C ILE A 43 -7.48 -5.62 -9.84
N VAL A 44 -6.64 -4.87 -10.51
CA VAL A 44 -5.91 -3.74 -9.93
C VAL A 44 -6.54 -2.45 -10.39
N CYS A 45 -7.03 -1.65 -9.43
CA CYS A 45 -7.57 -0.33 -9.67
C CYS A 45 -6.71 0.72 -8.96
N VAL A 46 -6.10 1.62 -9.71
CA VAL A 46 -5.32 2.71 -9.13
C VAL A 46 -6.06 4.03 -9.26
N THR A 47 -5.98 4.86 -8.21
CA THR A 47 -6.63 6.18 -8.24
C THR A 47 -5.70 7.26 -8.78
N GLY A 48 -4.37 7.05 -8.74
CA GLY A 48 -3.40 8.00 -9.27
C GLY A 48 -3.33 9.30 -8.47
N GLN A 49 -3.50 9.25 -7.14
CA GLN A 49 -3.44 10.43 -6.27
C GLN A 49 -2.06 11.10 -6.29
N HIS A 50 -0.96 10.33 -6.49
CA HIS A 50 0.41 10.79 -6.66
C HIS A 50 1.06 10.02 -7.81
N ARG A 51 0.79 10.46 -9.04
CA ARG A 51 1.04 9.72 -10.28
C ARG A 51 2.47 9.22 -10.43
N GLU A 52 3.45 10.12 -10.48
CA GLU A 52 4.84 9.75 -10.78
C GLU A 52 5.42 8.74 -9.79
N MET A 53 5.15 8.96 -8.49
CA MET A 53 5.64 8.06 -7.45
C MET A 53 4.94 6.70 -7.44
N LEU A 54 3.66 6.66 -7.83
CA LEU A 54 2.90 5.43 -7.96
C LEU A 54 3.41 4.60 -9.13
N ASP A 55 3.61 5.23 -10.30
CA ASP A 55 4.09 4.57 -11.52
C ASP A 55 5.46 3.92 -11.33
N GLN A 56 6.35 4.54 -10.55
CA GLN A 56 7.64 3.94 -10.19
C GLN A 56 7.47 2.62 -9.46
N VAL A 57 6.55 2.55 -8.50
CA VAL A 57 6.28 1.31 -7.75
C VAL A 57 5.64 0.26 -8.63
N LEU A 58 4.65 0.64 -9.44
CA LEU A 58 4.01 -0.27 -10.40
C LEU A 58 5.06 -0.88 -11.36
N HIS A 59 6.00 -0.07 -11.83
CA HIS A 59 7.09 -0.54 -12.70
C HIS A 59 8.05 -1.50 -11.96
N ILE A 60 8.46 -1.18 -10.73
CA ILE A 60 9.34 -2.04 -9.92
C ILE A 60 8.72 -3.42 -9.73
N PHE A 61 7.43 -3.47 -9.38
CA PHE A 61 6.72 -4.73 -9.16
C PHE A 61 6.09 -5.31 -10.42
N GLU A 62 6.32 -4.71 -11.60
CA GLU A 62 5.75 -5.17 -12.88
C GLU A 62 4.24 -5.39 -12.79
N ILE A 63 3.54 -4.40 -12.21
CA ILE A 63 2.08 -4.39 -12.09
C ILE A 63 1.50 -3.46 -13.14
N ILE A 64 0.60 -4.00 -13.96
CA ILE A 64 -0.19 -3.21 -14.91
C ILE A 64 -1.60 -3.10 -14.33
N PRO A 65 -2.07 -1.89 -14.00
CA PRO A 65 -3.43 -1.72 -13.49
C PRO A 65 -4.48 -2.00 -14.57
N ASP A 66 -5.57 -2.68 -14.18
CA ASP A 66 -6.73 -2.90 -15.04
C ASP A 66 -7.56 -1.62 -15.20
N TYR A 67 -7.60 -0.81 -14.13
CA TYR A 67 -8.30 0.48 -14.08
C TYR A 67 -7.42 1.56 -13.49
N ASP A 68 -7.45 2.73 -14.11
CA ASP A 68 -6.72 3.90 -13.69
C ASP A 68 -7.67 5.11 -13.69
N LEU A 69 -8.02 5.56 -12.49
CA LEU A 69 -8.98 6.67 -12.33
C LEU A 69 -8.37 8.04 -12.60
N ASN A 70 -7.03 8.14 -12.53
CA ASN A 70 -6.25 9.36 -12.79
C ASN A 70 -6.86 10.61 -12.14
N ILE A 71 -7.17 10.54 -10.85
CA ILE A 71 -7.89 11.61 -10.13
C ILE A 71 -7.02 12.82 -9.80
N MET A 72 -5.70 12.75 -9.99
CA MET A 72 -4.78 13.81 -9.60
C MET A 72 -5.06 15.09 -10.39
N LYS A 73 -5.25 16.20 -9.65
CA LYS A 73 -5.30 17.57 -10.20
C LYS A 73 -4.50 18.51 -9.31
N SER A 74 -3.93 19.54 -9.91
CA SER A 74 -3.23 20.57 -9.14
C SER A 74 -4.19 21.29 -8.19
N GLY A 75 -3.77 21.50 -6.93
CA GLY A 75 -4.55 22.23 -5.94
C GLY A 75 -5.75 21.48 -5.36
N GLN A 76 -5.89 20.17 -5.61
CA GLN A 76 -6.98 19.36 -5.03
C GLN A 76 -6.90 19.27 -3.51
N ASP A 77 -8.05 19.34 -2.86
CA ASP A 77 -8.21 19.11 -1.43
C ASP A 77 -8.81 17.72 -1.12
N LEU A 78 -9.09 17.46 0.16
CA LEU A 78 -9.66 16.18 0.60
C LEU A 78 -11.08 15.95 0.08
N TYR A 79 -11.86 17.02 -0.11
CA TYR A 79 -13.21 16.93 -0.69
C TYR A 79 -13.15 16.50 -2.13
N ASP A 80 -12.21 17.06 -2.91
CA ASP A 80 -11.96 16.71 -4.29
C ASP A 80 -11.56 15.24 -4.44
N ILE A 81 -10.61 14.80 -3.63
CA ILE A 81 -10.13 13.40 -3.65
C ILE A 81 -11.28 12.45 -3.30
N THR A 82 -11.97 12.70 -2.20
CA THR A 82 -13.07 11.86 -1.73
C THR A 82 -14.19 11.75 -2.77
N SER A 83 -14.65 12.88 -3.28
CA SER A 83 -15.76 12.90 -4.25
C SER A 83 -15.39 12.23 -5.57
N ARG A 84 -14.18 12.46 -6.08
CA ARG A 84 -13.73 11.84 -7.34
C ARG A 84 -13.55 10.34 -7.20
N VAL A 85 -12.86 9.86 -6.15
CA VAL A 85 -12.73 8.42 -5.93
C VAL A 85 -14.10 7.76 -5.85
N LEU A 86 -15.03 8.36 -5.10
CA LEU A 86 -16.38 7.82 -4.94
C LEU A 86 -17.14 7.74 -6.28
N LEU A 87 -17.08 8.80 -7.08
CA LEU A 87 -17.83 8.90 -8.35
C LEU A 87 -17.20 8.03 -9.44
N GLU A 88 -15.88 8.08 -9.61
CA GLU A 88 -15.20 7.33 -10.66
C GLU A 88 -15.21 5.82 -10.37
N LEU A 89 -15.01 5.43 -9.10
CA LEU A 89 -15.02 4.02 -8.73
C LEU A 89 -16.40 3.38 -8.92
N ARG A 90 -17.48 4.14 -8.83
CA ARG A 90 -18.83 3.64 -9.09
C ARG A 90 -18.94 2.96 -10.46
N SER A 91 -18.42 3.59 -11.50
CA SER A 91 -18.45 3.05 -12.87
C SER A 91 -17.63 1.76 -12.98
N VAL A 92 -16.44 1.75 -12.36
CA VAL A 92 -15.56 0.58 -12.33
C VAL A 92 -16.20 -0.60 -11.59
N LEU A 93 -16.83 -0.34 -10.44
CA LEU A 93 -17.52 -1.40 -9.67
C LEU A 93 -18.71 -2.01 -10.43
N ILE A 94 -19.47 -1.19 -11.15
CA ILE A 94 -20.59 -1.65 -12.00
C ILE A 94 -20.06 -2.53 -13.16
N GLU A 95 -18.96 -2.16 -13.78
CA GLU A 95 -18.37 -2.88 -14.91
C GLU A 95 -17.68 -4.18 -14.45
N ALA A 96 -16.73 -4.06 -13.51
CA ALA A 96 -15.89 -5.17 -13.06
C ALA A 96 -16.67 -6.20 -12.23
N LYS A 97 -17.63 -5.75 -11.43
CA LYS A 97 -18.44 -6.57 -10.50
C LYS A 97 -17.55 -7.48 -9.65
N PRO A 98 -16.64 -6.92 -8.82
CA PRO A 98 -15.79 -7.73 -7.98
C PRO A 98 -16.60 -8.40 -6.87
N ASP A 99 -16.16 -9.59 -6.43
CA ASP A 99 -16.75 -10.29 -5.29
C ASP A 99 -16.30 -9.66 -3.96
N VAL A 100 -15.14 -8.99 -3.97
CA VAL A 100 -14.57 -8.30 -2.81
C VAL A 100 -13.62 -7.18 -3.24
N VAL A 101 -13.57 -6.11 -2.44
CA VAL A 101 -12.63 -5.00 -2.60
C VAL A 101 -11.63 -5.02 -1.44
N LEU A 102 -10.33 -4.98 -1.73
CA LEU A 102 -9.27 -4.81 -0.76
C LEU A 102 -8.78 -3.36 -0.79
N VAL A 103 -8.70 -2.74 0.39
CA VAL A 103 -8.12 -1.41 0.61
C VAL A 103 -7.04 -1.47 1.66
N HIS A 104 -6.12 -0.51 1.68
CA HIS A 104 -4.97 -0.53 2.56
C HIS A 104 -4.90 0.72 3.44
N GLY A 105 -4.68 0.52 4.73
CA GLY A 105 -4.29 1.58 5.67
C GLY A 105 -5.37 2.63 5.90
N ASP A 106 -5.00 3.90 5.72
CA ASP A 106 -5.72 5.04 6.27
C ASP A 106 -5.82 6.25 5.33
N THR A 107 -5.50 6.07 4.07
CA THR A 107 -5.59 7.16 3.10
C THR A 107 -7.04 7.56 2.81
N THR A 108 -7.24 8.77 2.30
CA THR A 108 -8.54 9.20 1.78
C THR A 108 -9.03 8.30 0.65
N THR A 109 -8.11 7.79 -0.18
CA THR A 109 -8.42 6.79 -1.20
C THR A 109 -9.04 5.53 -0.59
N SER A 110 -8.43 4.97 0.44
CA SER A 110 -8.91 3.73 1.09
C SER A 110 -10.29 3.92 1.71
N MET A 111 -10.51 5.03 2.38
CA MET A 111 -11.80 5.38 2.99
C MET A 111 -12.88 5.57 1.91
N ALA A 112 -12.61 6.38 0.88
CA ALA A 112 -13.58 6.66 -0.18
C ALA A 112 -13.88 5.42 -1.03
N ALA A 113 -12.88 4.57 -1.32
CA ALA A 113 -13.06 3.30 -2.01
C ALA A 113 -13.92 2.32 -1.20
N SER A 114 -13.70 2.27 0.13
CA SER A 114 -14.54 1.46 1.02
C SER A 114 -16.00 1.90 1.00
N LEU A 115 -16.24 3.21 1.01
CA LEU A 115 -17.59 3.76 0.95
C LEU A 115 -18.26 3.48 -0.41
N ALA A 116 -17.50 3.60 -1.52
CA ALA A 116 -18.00 3.27 -2.85
C ALA A 116 -18.39 1.78 -2.97
N ALA A 117 -17.53 0.88 -2.45
CA ALA A 117 -17.81 -0.55 -2.43
C ALA A 117 -19.03 -0.88 -1.55
N PHE A 118 -19.16 -0.24 -0.40
CA PHE A 118 -20.31 -0.39 0.48
C PHE A 118 -21.64 0.01 -0.22
N TYR A 119 -21.65 1.13 -0.94
CA TYR A 119 -22.83 1.56 -1.71
C TYR A 119 -23.17 0.59 -2.85
N ALA A 120 -22.17 -0.07 -3.41
CA ALA A 120 -22.36 -1.12 -4.41
C ALA A 120 -22.69 -2.49 -3.78
N GLN A 121 -22.82 -2.60 -2.46
CA GLN A 121 -23.05 -3.83 -1.69
C GLN A 121 -21.94 -4.88 -1.90
N ILE A 122 -20.71 -4.44 -2.12
CA ILE A 122 -19.53 -5.30 -2.30
C ILE A 122 -18.76 -5.33 -0.98
N PRO A 123 -18.44 -6.54 -0.45
CA PRO A 123 -17.66 -6.68 0.77
C PRO A 123 -16.29 -6.02 0.66
N VAL A 124 -15.84 -5.40 1.76
CA VAL A 124 -14.53 -4.73 1.86
C VAL A 124 -13.64 -5.50 2.82
N CYS A 125 -12.38 -5.70 2.43
CA CYS A 125 -11.32 -6.20 3.28
C CYS A 125 -10.31 -5.08 3.55
N HIS A 126 -9.97 -4.86 4.81
CA HIS A 126 -9.06 -3.82 5.24
C HIS A 126 -7.69 -4.40 5.58
N VAL A 127 -6.69 -4.08 4.77
CA VAL A 127 -5.28 -4.45 4.98
C VAL A 127 -4.59 -3.39 5.83
N GLU A 128 -3.75 -3.79 6.78
CA GLU A 128 -3.13 -2.95 7.81
C GLU A 128 -4.18 -2.32 8.74
N ALA A 129 -5.19 -3.10 9.12
CA ALA A 129 -6.30 -2.67 9.94
C ALA A 129 -5.92 -2.56 11.43
N GLY A 130 -6.60 -1.66 12.15
CA GLY A 130 -6.54 -1.62 13.63
C GLY A 130 -5.43 -0.77 14.23
N LEU A 131 -4.66 -0.04 13.44
CA LEU A 131 -3.78 1.01 13.95
C LEU A 131 -4.63 2.15 14.53
N ARG A 132 -4.32 2.61 15.76
CA ARG A 132 -5.06 3.69 16.44
C ARG A 132 -4.12 4.60 17.22
N THR A 133 -4.41 5.89 17.12
CA THR A 133 -3.82 6.92 17.99
C THR A 133 -4.82 7.37 19.05
N HIS A 134 -6.11 7.04 18.87
CA HIS A 134 -7.22 7.49 19.72
C HIS A 134 -7.44 9.02 19.72
N ASN A 135 -6.87 9.72 18.75
CA ASN A 135 -7.10 11.15 18.53
C ASN A 135 -7.44 11.37 17.06
N ILE A 136 -8.70 11.61 16.74
CA ILE A 136 -9.21 11.75 15.36
C ILE A 136 -8.59 12.92 14.58
N TYR A 137 -7.89 13.81 15.27
CA TYR A 137 -7.18 14.95 14.67
C TYR A 137 -5.66 14.72 14.59
N SER A 138 -5.15 13.53 14.99
CA SER A 138 -3.69 13.27 14.97
C SER A 138 -3.38 11.76 14.78
N PRO A 139 -2.84 11.35 13.63
CA PRO A 139 -2.65 12.14 12.40
C PRO A 139 -3.99 12.48 11.74
N TRP A 140 -4.02 13.61 11.07
CA TRP A 140 -5.23 14.07 10.36
C TRP A 140 -4.98 14.06 8.85
N PRO A 141 -5.89 13.50 8.03
CA PRO A 141 -7.19 12.88 8.35
C PRO A 141 -7.12 11.36 8.63
N GLU A 142 -5.92 10.77 8.72
CA GLU A 142 -5.66 9.34 8.70
C GLU A 142 -6.39 8.56 9.80
N GLU A 143 -6.42 9.11 11.05
CA GLU A 143 -7.07 8.38 12.14
C GLU A 143 -8.59 8.22 11.92
N MET A 144 -9.26 9.24 11.38
CA MET A 144 -10.68 9.14 11.05
C MET A 144 -10.91 8.21 9.86
N ASN A 145 -10.05 8.29 8.83
CA ASN A 145 -10.16 7.43 7.66
C ASN A 145 -10.10 5.94 8.04
N ARG A 146 -9.15 5.56 8.92
CA ARG A 146 -9.03 4.16 9.36
C ARG A 146 -10.20 3.70 10.21
N GLN A 147 -10.80 4.57 11.02
CA GLN A 147 -12.00 4.25 11.79
C GLN A 147 -13.21 4.03 10.89
N ILE A 148 -13.44 4.91 9.90
CA ILE A 148 -14.53 4.75 8.92
C ILE A 148 -14.33 3.46 8.11
N THR A 149 -13.13 3.21 7.59
CA THR A 149 -12.80 2.00 6.85
C THR A 149 -13.06 0.74 7.67
N SER A 150 -12.66 0.75 8.95
CA SER A 150 -12.88 -0.39 9.86
C SER A 150 -14.36 -0.67 10.12
N ARG A 151 -15.22 0.37 10.11
CA ARG A 151 -16.68 0.18 10.26
C ARG A 151 -17.35 -0.46 9.04
N ILE A 152 -16.80 -0.22 7.86
CA ILE A 152 -17.33 -0.73 6.59
C ILE A 152 -16.80 -2.15 6.32
N ALA A 153 -15.54 -2.41 6.64
CA ALA A 153 -14.86 -3.66 6.32
C ALA A 153 -15.49 -4.86 7.02
N VAL A 154 -15.62 -5.97 6.29
CA VAL A 154 -16.09 -7.26 6.80
C VAL A 154 -14.95 -8.13 7.31
N PHE A 155 -13.73 -7.99 6.76
CA PHE A 155 -12.51 -8.67 7.22
C PHE A 155 -11.39 -7.67 7.44
N HIS A 156 -10.61 -7.92 8.50
CA HIS A 156 -9.56 -7.03 8.97
C HIS A 156 -8.25 -7.80 9.07
N PHE A 157 -7.27 -7.43 8.25
CA PHE A 157 -5.92 -7.98 8.30
C PHE A 157 -5.05 -7.06 9.15
N ALA A 158 -4.89 -7.42 10.41
CA ALA A 158 -4.18 -6.62 11.41
C ALA A 158 -2.67 -6.92 11.39
N PRO A 159 -1.80 -5.91 11.47
CA PRO A 159 -0.36 -6.13 11.47
C PRO A 159 0.16 -6.69 12.80
N THR A 160 -0.55 -6.48 13.91
CA THR A 160 -0.11 -6.86 15.26
C THR A 160 -1.27 -7.26 16.16
N GLU A 161 -0.98 -7.94 17.26
CA GLU A 161 -1.95 -8.23 18.31
C GLU A 161 -2.51 -6.96 18.98
N LEU A 162 -1.74 -5.88 19.03
CA LEU A 162 -2.25 -4.59 19.50
C LEU A 162 -3.36 -4.05 18.56
N SER A 163 -3.12 -4.12 17.26
CA SER A 163 -4.10 -3.72 16.24
C SER A 163 -5.37 -4.57 16.34
N ARG A 164 -5.26 -5.89 16.55
CA ARG A 164 -6.41 -6.77 16.82
C ARG A 164 -7.21 -6.31 18.03
N ARG A 165 -6.53 -6.05 19.16
CA ARG A 165 -7.21 -5.58 20.38
C ARG A 165 -7.93 -4.24 20.19
N ASN A 166 -7.37 -3.34 19.40
CA ASN A 166 -8.03 -2.07 19.07
C ASN A 166 -9.36 -2.33 18.33
N LEU A 167 -9.35 -3.19 17.31
CA LEU A 167 -10.55 -3.56 16.57
C LEU A 167 -11.60 -4.24 17.45
N GLN A 168 -11.18 -5.16 18.33
CA GLN A 168 -12.09 -5.81 19.29
C GLN A 168 -12.76 -4.81 20.23
N ARG A 169 -12.01 -3.81 20.73
CA ARG A 169 -12.56 -2.74 21.58
C ARG A 169 -13.60 -1.89 20.85
N GLU A 170 -13.51 -1.80 19.55
CA GLU A 170 -14.47 -1.11 18.69
C GLU A 170 -15.64 -2.00 18.24
N GLY A 171 -15.73 -3.23 18.76
CA GLY A 171 -16.82 -4.15 18.52
C GLY A 171 -16.70 -5.01 17.26
N VAL A 172 -15.51 -5.09 16.65
CA VAL A 172 -15.27 -6.02 15.56
C VAL A 172 -15.20 -7.45 16.11
N ALA A 173 -15.97 -8.36 15.53
CA ALA A 173 -15.97 -9.76 15.94
C ALA A 173 -14.61 -10.41 15.69
N ASP A 174 -14.14 -11.20 16.66
CA ASP A 174 -12.81 -11.82 16.60
C ASP A 174 -12.60 -12.71 15.37
N GLY A 175 -13.63 -13.43 14.93
CA GLY A 175 -13.60 -14.25 13.72
C GLY A 175 -13.38 -13.49 12.41
N ASN A 176 -13.49 -12.16 12.44
CA ASN A 176 -13.29 -11.30 11.29
C ASN A 176 -11.92 -10.58 11.32
N ILE A 177 -11.07 -10.89 12.30
CA ILE A 177 -9.76 -10.26 12.48
C ILE A 177 -8.66 -11.30 12.32
N TYR A 178 -7.74 -11.07 11.40
CA TYR A 178 -6.61 -11.94 11.12
C TYR A 178 -5.31 -11.17 11.38
N VAL A 179 -4.48 -11.66 12.30
CA VAL A 179 -3.15 -11.07 12.54
C VAL A 179 -2.17 -11.68 11.57
N VAL A 180 -1.71 -10.89 10.61
CA VAL A 180 -0.96 -11.37 9.43
C VAL A 180 0.41 -10.71 9.26
N GLY A 181 0.80 -9.80 10.15
CA GLY A 181 2.03 -9.00 9.97
C GLY A 181 1.84 -7.82 9.02
N ASN A 182 2.96 -7.30 8.51
CA ASN A 182 2.96 -6.12 7.63
C ASN A 182 3.59 -6.47 6.29
N THR A 183 2.83 -6.31 5.23
CA THR A 183 3.22 -6.63 3.84
C THR A 183 4.41 -5.81 3.30
N VAL A 184 4.87 -4.78 4.02
CA VAL A 184 6.10 -4.07 3.68
C VAL A 184 7.33 -4.99 3.75
N ILE A 185 7.32 -5.99 4.62
CA ILE A 185 8.40 -6.98 4.73
C ILE A 185 8.41 -7.87 3.48
N ASP A 186 7.22 -8.32 3.04
CA ASP A 186 7.08 -9.11 1.81
C ASP A 186 7.52 -8.31 0.58
N ALA A 187 7.16 -7.01 0.53
CA ALA A 187 7.61 -6.11 -0.54
C ALA A 187 9.14 -5.99 -0.58
N LEU A 188 9.79 -5.86 0.60
CA LEU A 188 11.25 -5.83 0.68
C LEU A 188 11.87 -7.13 0.15
N HIS A 189 11.34 -8.28 0.57
CA HIS A 189 11.82 -9.59 0.09
C HIS A 189 11.68 -9.75 -1.43
N LEU A 190 10.54 -9.37 -2.00
CA LEU A 190 10.32 -9.40 -3.44
C LEU A 190 11.34 -8.55 -4.20
N VAL A 191 11.63 -7.32 -3.70
CA VAL A 191 12.63 -6.44 -4.33
C VAL A 191 14.04 -7.01 -4.20
N LEU A 192 14.41 -7.55 -3.04
CA LEU A 192 15.71 -8.19 -2.83
C LEU A 192 15.90 -9.41 -3.76
N GLU A 193 14.87 -10.21 -3.93
CA GLU A 193 14.88 -11.35 -4.86
C GLU A 193 15.10 -10.88 -6.31
N GLN A 194 14.38 -9.84 -6.74
CA GLN A 194 14.57 -9.26 -8.07
C GLN A 194 15.99 -8.74 -8.29
N ILE A 195 16.56 -8.03 -7.31
CA ILE A 195 17.94 -7.52 -7.38
C ILE A 195 18.92 -8.68 -7.47
N GLY A 196 18.71 -9.77 -6.71
CA GLY A 196 19.57 -10.95 -6.72
C GLY A 196 19.60 -11.70 -8.04
N VAL A 197 18.46 -11.71 -8.77
CA VAL A 197 18.32 -12.44 -10.04
C VAL A 197 18.67 -11.57 -11.25
N ARG A 198 18.33 -10.28 -11.22
CA ARG A 198 18.42 -9.35 -12.36
C ARG A 198 19.66 -8.46 -12.28
N LYS A 199 20.70 -8.85 -12.96
CA LYS A 199 21.98 -8.08 -13.04
C LYS A 199 21.83 -6.69 -13.67
N ASP A 200 20.81 -6.47 -14.51
CA ASP A 200 20.48 -5.19 -15.09
C ASP A 200 19.99 -4.19 -14.03
N ILE A 201 19.16 -4.65 -13.09
CA ILE A 201 18.69 -3.85 -11.95
C ILE A 201 19.87 -3.48 -11.05
N GLU A 202 20.73 -4.43 -10.72
CA GLU A 202 21.91 -4.18 -9.89
C GLU A 202 22.83 -3.11 -10.51
N LYS A 203 23.11 -3.22 -11.82
CA LYS A 203 23.92 -2.23 -12.55
C LYS A 203 23.26 -0.85 -12.55
N ASN A 204 21.93 -0.78 -12.75
CA ASN A 204 21.22 0.49 -12.75
C ASN A 204 21.27 1.15 -11.36
N ILE A 205 21.10 0.38 -10.28
CA ILE A 205 21.24 0.86 -8.91
C ILE A 205 22.66 1.43 -8.69
N GLN A 206 23.69 0.70 -9.10
CA GLN A 206 25.08 1.17 -8.99
C GLN A 206 25.28 2.50 -9.72
N PHE A 207 24.78 2.60 -10.94
CA PHE A 207 24.84 3.85 -11.73
C PHE A 207 24.15 5.03 -11.03
N VAL A 208 22.95 4.79 -10.48
CA VAL A 208 22.21 5.83 -9.74
C VAL A 208 22.97 6.26 -8.49
N LEU A 209 23.55 5.32 -7.73
CA LEU A 209 24.32 5.61 -6.52
C LEU A 209 25.58 6.41 -6.84
N GLU A 210 26.29 6.10 -7.93
CA GLU A 210 27.44 6.90 -8.38
C GLU A 210 27.04 8.34 -8.73
N ARG A 211 25.91 8.52 -9.42
CA ARG A 211 25.41 9.86 -9.78
C ARG A 211 25.06 10.73 -8.56
N VAL A 212 24.68 10.14 -7.44
CA VAL A 212 24.42 10.85 -6.18
C VAL A 212 25.67 10.96 -5.30
N GLY A 213 26.85 10.62 -5.83
CA GLY A 213 28.14 10.82 -5.16
C GLY A 213 28.63 9.65 -4.30
N ILE A 214 28.05 8.46 -4.43
CA ILE A 214 28.50 7.25 -3.74
C ILE A 214 29.44 6.47 -4.67
N PRO A 215 30.76 6.46 -4.42
CA PRO A 215 31.73 5.82 -5.31
C PRO A 215 31.62 4.27 -5.22
N LEU A 216 31.91 3.58 -6.31
CA LEU A 216 31.90 2.10 -6.38
C LEU A 216 32.85 1.46 -5.36
N SER A 217 33.95 2.10 -5.01
CA SER A 217 34.88 1.64 -3.97
C SER A 217 34.17 1.53 -2.61
N LEU A 218 33.32 2.49 -2.27
CA LEU A 218 32.56 2.46 -1.04
C LEU A 218 31.47 1.36 -1.07
N LEU A 219 30.82 1.18 -2.22
CA LEU A 219 29.87 0.07 -2.39
C LEU A 219 30.53 -1.29 -2.21
N SER A 220 31.76 -1.45 -2.68
CA SER A 220 32.53 -2.68 -2.49
C SER A 220 32.84 -2.95 -1.02
N LEU A 221 33.22 -1.91 -0.25
CA LEU A 221 33.47 -2.02 1.19
C LEU A 221 32.20 -2.36 2.00
N TRP A 222 31.04 -1.88 1.57
CA TRP A 222 29.76 -2.26 2.18
C TRP A 222 29.39 -3.72 1.86
N LYS A 223 29.61 -4.15 0.61
CA LYS A 223 29.35 -5.54 0.18
C LYS A 223 30.27 -6.55 0.87
N SER A 224 31.54 -6.19 1.11
CA SER A 224 32.49 -7.06 1.84
C SER A 224 32.25 -7.06 3.36
N GLY A 225 31.45 -6.13 3.88
CA GLY A 225 31.24 -5.98 5.33
C GLY A 225 32.35 -5.24 6.07
N GLU A 226 33.40 -4.77 5.36
CA GLU A 226 34.49 -4.00 5.94
C GLU A 226 34.04 -2.63 6.47
N ARG A 227 32.99 -2.06 5.86
CA ARG A 227 32.31 -0.87 6.37
C ARG A 227 30.81 -1.11 6.49
N LYS A 228 30.23 -0.56 7.56
CA LYS A 228 28.78 -0.56 7.77
C LYS A 228 28.20 0.73 7.23
N MET A 229 27.00 0.66 6.64
CA MET A 229 26.20 1.80 6.23
C MET A 229 25.08 2.04 7.25
N VAL A 230 24.89 3.29 7.65
CA VAL A 230 23.71 3.74 8.40
C VAL A 230 22.96 4.70 7.50
N LEU A 231 21.74 4.33 7.12
CA LEU A 231 20.85 5.19 6.36
C LEU A 231 19.87 5.89 7.30
N ILE A 232 19.93 7.22 7.34
CA ILE A 232 19.01 8.05 8.12
C ILE A 232 18.07 8.74 7.13
N THR A 233 16.75 8.53 7.31
CA THR A 233 15.72 9.19 6.49
C THR A 233 14.81 10.03 7.37
N GLY A 234 14.43 11.21 6.89
CA GLY A 234 13.48 12.08 7.58
C GLY A 234 12.60 12.80 6.56
N HIS A 235 11.29 12.65 6.66
CA HIS A 235 10.34 13.21 5.69
C HIS A 235 9.04 13.75 6.31
N ARG A 236 8.92 13.76 7.64
CA ARG A 236 7.74 14.33 8.31
C ARG A 236 7.80 15.86 8.26
N ARG A 237 6.77 16.46 7.65
CA ARG A 237 6.68 17.92 7.52
C ARG A 237 6.73 18.66 8.85
N GLU A 238 6.20 18.06 9.90
CA GLU A 238 6.21 18.56 11.27
C GLU A 238 7.62 18.75 11.84
N ASN A 239 8.61 18.05 11.29
CA ASN A 239 10.00 18.07 11.74
C ASN A 239 10.93 18.83 10.80
N PHE A 240 10.44 19.52 9.77
CA PHE A 240 11.30 20.32 8.90
C PHE A 240 11.82 21.57 9.62
N GLY A 241 13.08 21.92 9.39
CA GLY A 241 13.76 23.07 9.98
C GLY A 241 14.60 22.70 11.20
N GLU A 242 14.74 23.61 12.16
CA GLU A 242 15.59 23.45 13.35
C GLU A 242 15.20 22.23 14.19
N GLY A 243 13.93 21.88 14.27
CA GLY A 243 13.46 20.70 15.01
C GLY A 243 14.03 19.38 14.47
N PHE A 244 14.23 19.25 13.15
CA PHE A 244 14.84 18.07 12.55
C PHE A 244 16.33 17.98 12.87
N ILE A 245 17.04 19.11 12.81
CA ILE A 245 18.46 19.20 13.17
C ILE A 245 18.67 18.84 14.65
N HIS A 246 17.85 19.42 15.53
CA HIS A 246 17.89 19.10 16.95
C HIS A 246 17.59 17.63 17.24
N CYS A 247 16.60 17.03 16.59
CA CYS A 247 16.28 15.61 16.75
C CYS A 247 17.47 14.73 16.34
N LEU A 248 18.09 15.01 15.21
CA LEU A 248 19.28 14.26 14.74
C LEU A 248 20.49 14.44 15.67
N LEU A 249 20.75 15.66 16.16
CA LEU A 249 21.87 15.92 17.07
C LEU A 249 21.66 15.28 18.46
N TYR A 250 20.43 15.21 18.96
CA TYR A 250 20.10 14.59 20.24
C TYR A 250 20.07 13.06 20.21
N THR A 251 19.75 12.46 19.06
CA THR A 251 19.63 11.00 18.91
C THR A 251 20.87 10.36 18.30
N SER A 252 21.80 11.15 17.74
CA SER A 252 23.08 10.63 17.27
C SER A 252 24.06 10.55 18.45
N PRO A 253 24.56 9.36 18.81
CA PRO A 253 25.64 9.27 19.79
C PRO A 253 26.86 10.01 19.25
N SER A 254 27.39 10.93 20.04
CA SER A 254 28.63 11.66 19.78
C SER A 254 29.85 10.74 19.73
#